data_a3d58f9293ca9a260c3fbe9fbee3be87
#
_entry.id   a3d58f9293ca9a260c3fbe9fbee3be87
#
_cell.length_a   1.000
_cell.length_b   1.000
_cell.length_c   1.000
_cell.angle_alpha   90.00
_cell.angle_beta   90.00
_cell.angle_gamma   90.00
#
_symmetry.space_group_name_H-M   'P 1'
#
loop_
_entity.id
_entity.type
_entity.pdbx_description
1 polymer ?
#
loop_
_entity_poly.entity_id
_entity_poly.type
_entity_poly.pdbx_seq_one_letter_code
_entity_poly.pdbx_strand_id
1 'polypeptide(L)' 'MNRMRTTLHLYSRATSWGPHERKILATLKSDEAMQLDEIIERLESELSSSEIFAAMFELELAGNVRQLPGKKLVKVF' A
#
# COMPACT_ATOMS: atom_id res chain seq x y z
N MET A 1 -20.96 -0.99 22.35
CA MET A 1 -21.43 -0.94 21.06
C MET A 1 -20.61 -0.13 20.16
N ASN A 2 -20.47 1.10 20.41
CA ASN A 2 -19.72 1.93 19.52
C ASN A 2 -18.29 1.51 19.42
N ARG A 3 -17.74 1.04 20.49
CA ARG A 3 -16.39 0.60 20.45
C ARG A 3 -16.20 -0.55 19.53
N MET A 4 -17.16 -1.43 19.57
CA MET A 4 -17.06 -2.57 18.71
C MET A 4 -17.11 -2.18 17.26
N ARG A 5 -17.95 -1.22 16.95
CA ARG A 5 -18.03 -0.78 15.59
C ARG A 5 -16.74 -0.17 15.12
N THR A 6 -16.08 0.56 16.01
CA THR A 6 -14.82 1.15 15.65
C THR A 6 -13.80 0.10 15.35
N THR A 7 -13.77 -0.94 16.16
CA THR A 7 -12.84 -2.03 15.93
C THR A 7 -13.12 -2.71 14.60
N LEU A 8 -14.39 -2.95 14.33
CA LEU A 8 -14.75 -3.57 13.07
C LEU A 8 -14.38 -2.71 11.90
N HIS A 9 -14.50 -1.43 12.07
CA HIS A 9 -14.14 -0.51 11.02
C HIS A 9 -12.66 -0.60 10.69
N LEU A 10 -11.83 -0.72 11.70
CA LEU A 10 -10.40 -0.88 11.47
C LEU A 10 -10.10 -2.18 10.76
N TYR A 11 -10.75 -3.24 11.17
CA TYR A 11 -10.58 -4.51 10.50
C TYR A 11 -11.03 -4.44 9.05
N SER A 12 -12.15 -3.80 8.84
CA SER A 12 -12.65 -3.67 7.49
C SER A 12 -11.66 -2.94 6.62
N ARG A 13 -11.05 -1.92 7.16
CA ARG A 13 -10.08 -1.19 6.39
C ARG A 13 -8.88 -2.03 6.06
N ALA A 14 -8.44 -2.84 7.01
CA ALA A 14 -7.29 -3.69 6.79
C ALA A 14 -7.59 -4.78 5.78
N THR A 15 -8.83 -5.27 5.76
CA THR A 15 -9.16 -6.36 4.86
C THR A 15 -9.79 -5.91 3.57
N SER A 16 -10.04 -4.62 3.42
CA SER A 16 -10.72 -4.14 2.23
C SER A 16 -9.78 -3.43 1.27
N TRP A 17 -8.54 -3.85 1.25
CA TRP A 17 -7.61 -3.33 0.25
C TRP A 17 -8.14 -3.67 -1.13
N GLY A 18 -8.09 -2.70 -2.03
CA GLY A 18 -8.47 -2.94 -3.39
C GLY A 18 -7.44 -3.79 -4.11
N PRO A 19 -7.75 -4.22 -5.31
CA PRO A 19 -6.80 -5.07 -6.06
C PRO A 19 -5.49 -4.36 -6.34
N HIS A 20 -5.52 -3.06 -6.55
CA HIS A 20 -4.28 -2.33 -6.83
C HIS A 20 -3.39 -2.26 -5.58
N GLU A 21 -4.00 -2.00 -4.43
CA GLU A 21 -3.24 -1.96 -3.18
C GLU A 21 -2.63 -3.31 -2.87
N ARG A 22 -3.39 -4.38 -3.12
CA ARG A 22 -2.87 -5.71 -2.87
C ARG A 22 -1.67 -6.03 -3.73
N LYS A 23 -1.68 -5.60 -4.97
CA LYS A 23 -0.56 -5.85 -5.85
C LYS A 23 0.69 -5.12 -5.40
N ILE A 24 0.52 -3.89 -4.93
CA ILE A 24 1.66 -3.14 -4.42
C ILE A 24 2.21 -3.81 -3.17
N LEU A 25 1.34 -4.18 -2.25
CA LEU A 25 1.79 -4.83 -1.02
C LEU A 25 2.49 -6.15 -1.29
N ALA A 26 1.99 -6.88 -2.28
CA ALA A 26 2.62 -8.16 -2.64
C ALA A 26 3.99 -7.96 -3.26
N THR A 27 4.21 -6.81 -3.87
CA THR A 27 5.51 -6.51 -4.49
C THR A 27 6.54 -6.12 -3.45
N LEU A 28 6.09 -5.48 -2.37
CA LEU A 28 7.00 -4.99 -1.33
C LEU A 28 7.46 -6.13 -0.43
N LYS A 29 8.70 -6.03 0.02
CA LYS A 29 9.26 -6.98 0.97
C LYS A 29 9.11 -6.43 2.38
N SER A 30 9.05 -7.35 3.36
CA SER A 30 8.74 -6.96 4.72
C SER A 30 9.76 -6.03 5.36
N ASP A 31 11.02 -6.29 5.13
CA ASP A 31 12.07 -5.57 5.83
C ASP A 31 12.89 -4.69 4.94
N GLU A 32 12.47 -4.46 3.74
CA GLU A 32 13.31 -3.83 2.76
C GLU A 32 12.55 -2.75 2.02
N ALA A 33 13.13 -1.55 1.99
CA ALA A 33 12.54 -0.48 1.19
C ALA A 33 12.79 -0.77 -0.28
N MET A 34 11.81 -0.47 -1.10
CA MET A 34 11.92 -0.67 -2.53
C MET A 34 11.77 0.66 -3.22
N GLN A 35 12.56 0.88 -4.24
CA GLN A 35 12.48 2.15 -4.96
C GLN A 35 11.20 2.22 -5.75
N LEU A 36 10.63 3.42 -5.80
CA LEU A 36 9.39 3.64 -6.48
C LEU A 36 9.45 3.23 -7.94
N ASP A 37 10.56 3.54 -8.58
CA ASP A 37 10.72 3.17 -9.99
C ASP A 37 10.67 1.66 -10.19
N GLU A 38 11.18 0.94 -9.25
CA GLU A 38 11.14 -0.51 -9.34
C GLU A 38 9.72 -1.04 -9.18
N ILE A 39 8.96 -0.42 -8.29
CA ILE A 39 7.57 -0.82 -8.10
C ILE A 39 6.78 -0.58 -9.38
N ILE A 40 6.98 0.58 -9.97
CA ILE A 40 6.30 0.92 -11.21
C ILE A 40 6.68 -0.07 -12.30
N GLU A 41 7.96 -0.35 -12.40
CA GLU A 41 8.45 -1.26 -13.42
C GLU A 41 7.84 -2.65 -13.31
N ARG A 42 7.71 -3.14 -12.09
CA ARG A 42 7.16 -4.47 -11.87
C ARG A 42 5.67 -4.55 -12.15
N LEU A 43 4.97 -3.44 -11.99
CA LEU A 43 3.52 -3.44 -12.12
C LEU A 43 3.01 -2.79 -13.39
N GLU A 44 3.90 -2.27 -14.22
CA GLU A 44 3.46 -1.47 -15.36
C GLU A 44 2.66 -2.28 -16.38
N SER A 45 2.82 -3.59 -16.39
CA SER A 45 2.05 -4.40 -17.32
C SER A 45 0.61 -4.61 -16.83
N GLU A 46 0.34 -4.28 -15.58
CA GLU A 46 -0.98 -4.51 -15.01
C GLU A 46 -1.67 -3.22 -14.59
N LEU A 47 -0.89 -2.22 -14.21
CA LEU A 47 -1.44 -0.97 -13.69
C LEU A 47 -0.77 0.20 -14.36
N SER A 48 -1.54 1.25 -14.57
CA SER A 48 -0.96 2.50 -15.06
C SER A 48 -0.24 3.20 -13.91
N SER A 49 0.62 4.16 -14.24
CA SER A 49 1.30 4.94 -13.22
C SER A 49 0.33 5.64 -12.31
N SER A 50 -0.75 6.18 -12.87
CA SER A 50 -1.76 6.86 -12.06
C SER A 50 -2.38 5.92 -11.06
N GLU A 51 -2.68 4.70 -11.49
CA GLU A 51 -3.27 3.72 -10.59
C GLU A 51 -2.31 3.33 -9.48
N ILE A 52 -1.04 3.20 -9.83
CA ILE A 52 -0.03 2.87 -8.84
C ILE A 52 0.10 3.98 -7.81
N PHE A 53 0.19 5.23 -8.26
CA PHE A 53 0.32 6.35 -7.35
C PHE A 53 -0.90 6.51 -6.45
N ALA A 54 -2.09 6.34 -7.02
CA ALA A 54 -3.31 6.44 -6.25
C ALA A 54 -3.36 5.37 -5.17
N ALA A 55 -3.01 4.15 -5.52
CA ALA A 55 -3.01 3.06 -4.56
C ALA A 55 -1.96 3.25 -3.48
N MET A 56 -0.78 3.74 -3.85
CA MET A 56 0.26 4.03 -2.88
C MET A 56 -0.18 5.09 -1.89
N PHE A 57 -0.86 6.11 -2.39
CA PHE A 57 -1.34 7.17 -1.55
C PHE A 57 -2.35 6.63 -0.54
N GLU A 58 -3.24 5.77 -0.99
CA GLU A 58 -4.21 5.15 -0.11
C GLU A 58 -3.53 4.31 0.96
N LEU A 59 -2.53 3.54 0.57
CA LEU A 59 -1.81 2.71 1.53
C LEU A 59 -1.06 3.55 2.54
N GLU A 60 -0.54 4.66 2.10
CA GLU A 60 0.19 5.57 2.99
C GLU A 60 -0.76 6.20 4.00
N LEU A 61 -1.92 6.64 3.52
CA LEU A 61 -2.93 7.21 4.41
C LEU A 61 -3.43 6.22 5.43
N ALA A 62 -3.50 4.97 5.04
CA ALA A 62 -3.95 3.91 5.95
C ALA A 62 -2.85 3.45 6.90
N GLY A 63 -1.62 3.91 6.69
CA GLY A 63 -0.52 3.53 7.57
C GLY A 63 0.08 2.18 7.27
N ASN A 64 -0.17 1.65 6.09
CA ASN A 64 0.36 0.34 5.71
C ASN A 64 1.72 0.41 5.08
N VAL A 65 2.08 1.54 4.51
CA VAL A 65 3.40 1.74 3.94
C VAL A 65 3.89 3.11 4.36
N ARG A 66 5.19 3.30 4.25
CA ARG A 66 5.82 4.55 4.58
C ARG A 66 6.78 4.93 3.47
N GLN A 67 6.78 6.20 3.13
CA GLN A 67 7.68 6.72 2.12
C GLN A 67 8.97 7.16 2.78
N LEU A 68 10.08 6.76 2.22
CA LEU A 68 11.39 7.10 2.74
C LEU A 68 12.10 8.05 1.77
N PRO A 69 13.13 8.77 2.26
CA PRO A 69 13.89 9.63 1.37
C PRO A 69 14.49 8.82 0.23
N GLY A 70 14.61 9.44 -0.93
CA GLY A 70 15.13 8.76 -2.10
C GLY A 70 14.06 8.02 -2.88
N LYS A 71 12.81 8.38 -2.67
CA LYS A 71 11.68 7.80 -3.40
C LYS A 71 11.61 6.30 -3.18
N LYS A 72 11.64 5.90 -1.92
CA LYS A 72 11.52 4.50 -1.55
C LYS A 72 10.25 4.29 -0.76
N LEU A 73 9.76 3.07 -0.79
CA LEU A 73 8.56 2.70 -0.09
C LEU A 73 8.85 1.46 0.71
N VAL A 74 8.36 1.41 1.94
CA VAL A 74 8.56 0.26 2.80
C VAL A 74 7.24 -0.14 3.43
N LYS A 75 7.04 -1.44 3.54
CA LYS A 75 5.86 -1.98 4.18
C LYS A 75 6.05 -1.90 5.68
N VAL A 76 5.00 -1.47 6.39
CA VAL A 76 5.12 -1.18 7.82
C VAL A 76 4.70 -2.35 8.69
N PHE A 77 4.21 -3.39 8.11
CA PHE A 77 3.75 -4.54 8.90
C PHE A 77 4.35 -5.84 8.44
#